data_617f0a4725035f0410f2ff3adb61fa02
#
_entry.id   617f0a4725035f0410f2ff3adb61fa02
#
_cell.length_a   1.000
_cell.length_b   1.000
_cell.length_c   1.000
_cell.angle_alpha   90.00
_cell.angle_beta   90.00
_cell.angle_gamma   90.00
#
_symmetry.space_group_name_H-M   'P 1'
#
loop_
_entity.id
_entity.type
_entity.pdbx_description
1 polymer ?
#
loop_
_entity_poly.entity_id
_entity_poly.type
_entity_poly.pdbx_seq_one_letter_code
_entity_poly.pdbx_strand_id
1 'polypeptide(L)'
;LLFPENSRSQRVTLTRVTLAPGARNPRHAHPHSEQVWVALRGSARLLLEDSRTESFAVGDVVRFVEGDVHGIENLATEDFVYLSVTSPPINFRAAYSMDWRESKGSGAA
;
A
#
# COMPACT_ATOMS: atom_id res chain seq x y z
N LEU A 1 -3.73 -10.10 -10.23
CA LEU A 1 -3.99 -8.68 -10.02
C LEU A 1 -5.38 -8.33 -10.54
N LEU A 2 -6.21 -7.75 -9.68
CA LEU A 2 -7.56 -7.38 -10.02
C LEU A 2 -7.70 -5.87 -10.01
N PHE A 3 -7.73 -5.28 -11.18
CA PHE A 3 -8.01 -3.86 -11.38
C PHE A 3 -9.38 -3.71 -12.04
N PRO A 4 -10.01 -2.53 -11.97
CA PRO A 4 -11.29 -2.32 -12.64
C PRO A 4 -11.26 -2.69 -14.12
N GLU A 5 -10.15 -2.42 -14.81
CA GLU A 5 -10.01 -2.68 -16.25
C GLU A 5 -9.99 -4.16 -16.58
N ASN A 6 -9.43 -5.00 -15.72
CA ASN A 6 -9.28 -6.43 -16.03
C ASN A 6 -10.25 -7.32 -15.27
N SER A 7 -10.77 -6.87 -14.13
CA SER A 7 -11.71 -7.67 -13.32
C SER A 7 -13.16 -7.27 -13.52
N ARG A 8 -13.39 -6.12 -14.13
CA ARG A 8 -14.71 -5.50 -14.25
C ARG A 8 -15.35 -5.17 -12.91
N SER A 9 -14.59 -5.19 -11.85
CA SER A 9 -15.09 -4.83 -10.53
C SER A 9 -14.91 -3.35 -10.30
N GLN A 10 -15.96 -2.70 -9.77
CA GLN A 10 -15.91 -1.31 -9.36
C GLN A 10 -16.00 -1.17 -7.84
N ARG A 11 -15.88 -2.27 -7.11
CA ARG A 11 -16.01 -2.28 -5.64
C ARG A 11 -14.71 -2.58 -4.93
N VAL A 12 -13.86 -3.39 -5.55
CA VAL A 12 -12.63 -3.83 -4.91
C VAL A 12 -11.57 -4.15 -5.94
N THR A 13 -10.34 -3.87 -5.60
CA THR A 13 -9.17 -4.40 -6.32
C THR A 13 -8.31 -5.20 -5.36
N LEU A 14 -7.61 -6.18 -5.92
CA LEU A 14 -6.70 -7.04 -5.18
C LEU A 14 -5.37 -7.08 -5.92
N THR A 15 -4.31 -6.72 -5.24
CA THR A 15 -2.97 -6.66 -5.82
C THR A 15 -2.00 -7.44 -4.94
N ARG A 16 -1.23 -8.30 -5.58
CA ARG A 16 -0.09 -8.92 -4.90
C ARG A 16 1.13 -8.05 -5.15
N VAL A 17 1.76 -7.62 -4.07
CA VAL A 17 2.90 -6.72 -4.13
C VAL A 17 4.15 -7.43 -3.63
N THR A 18 5.24 -7.30 -4.39
CA THR A 18 6.55 -7.77 -3.97
C THR A 18 7.44 -6.57 -3.73
N LEU A 19 8.01 -6.48 -2.55
CA LEU A 19 8.87 -5.38 -2.14
C LEU A 19 10.28 -5.91 -1.94
N ALA A 20 11.19 -5.52 -2.81
CA ALA A 20 12.57 -5.98 -2.75
C ALA A 20 13.28 -5.47 -1.49
N PRO A 21 14.37 -6.12 -1.06
CA PRO A 21 15.18 -5.60 0.05
C PRO A 21 15.60 -4.15 -0.19
N GLY A 22 15.41 -3.31 0.81
CA GLY A 22 15.73 -1.89 0.72
C GLY A 22 14.68 -1.04 0.02
N ALA A 23 13.68 -1.64 -0.60
CA ALA A 23 12.64 -0.90 -1.27
C ALA A 23 11.66 -0.28 -0.26
N ARG A 24 11.02 0.80 -0.67
CA ARG A 24 10.15 1.58 0.18
C ARG A 24 9.01 2.19 -0.63
N ASN A 25 7.80 2.06 -0.08
CA ASN A 25 6.66 2.87 -0.47
C ASN A 25 6.48 3.92 0.61
N PRO A 26 6.71 5.20 0.31
CA PRO A 26 6.66 6.24 1.33
C PRO A 26 5.25 6.45 1.87
N ARG A 27 5.17 7.15 2.98
CA ARG A 27 3.89 7.49 3.61
C ARG A 27 3.00 8.25 2.65
N HIS A 28 1.76 7.83 2.58
CA HIS A 28 0.71 8.48 1.79
C HIS A 28 -0.65 8.13 2.38
N ALA A 29 -1.69 8.77 1.87
CA ALA A 29 -3.05 8.50 2.30
C ALA A 29 -3.99 8.51 1.09
N HIS A 30 -5.07 7.73 1.18
CA HIS A 30 -6.10 7.69 0.16
C HIS A 30 -7.40 8.25 0.75
N PRO A 31 -7.91 9.37 0.23
CA PRO A 31 -9.05 10.05 0.87
C PRO A 31 -10.37 9.32 0.70
N HIS A 32 -10.50 8.44 -0.29
CA HIS A 32 -11.78 7.81 -0.63
C HIS A 32 -11.72 6.29 -0.68
N SER A 33 -10.68 5.69 -0.18
CA SER A 33 -10.52 4.24 -0.19
C SER A 33 -9.97 3.73 1.12
N GLU A 34 -10.39 2.54 1.49
CA GLU A 34 -9.74 1.81 2.56
C GLU A 34 -8.94 0.66 1.97
N GLN A 35 -7.93 0.22 2.68
CA GLN A 35 -7.10 -0.89 2.28
C GLN A 35 -6.95 -1.90 3.39
N VAL A 36 -6.82 -3.15 2.99
CA VAL A 36 -6.42 -4.23 3.89
C VAL A 36 -5.18 -4.87 3.29
N TRP A 37 -4.14 -5.00 4.08
CA TRP A 37 -2.91 -5.67 3.68
C TRP A 37 -2.74 -6.95 4.47
N VAL A 38 -2.36 -8.02 3.78
CA VAL A 38 -2.10 -9.32 4.36
C VAL A 38 -0.67 -9.71 4.02
N ALA A 39 0.16 -9.90 5.03
CA ALA A 39 1.54 -10.30 4.82
C ALA A 39 1.61 -11.79 4.47
N LEU A 40 2.18 -12.10 3.31
CA LEU A 40 2.29 -13.45 2.80
C LEU A 40 3.66 -14.06 2.99
N ARG A 41 4.72 -13.25 2.94
CA ARG A 41 6.09 -13.77 3.01
C ARG A 41 7.03 -12.68 3.51
N GLY A 42 7.92 -13.08 4.41
CA GLY A 42 8.96 -12.19 4.91
C GLY A 42 8.50 -11.28 6.02
N SER A 43 9.25 -10.22 6.24
CA SER A 43 8.94 -9.21 7.24
C SER A 43 9.31 -7.83 6.72
N ALA A 44 8.51 -6.85 7.12
CA ALA A 44 8.69 -5.46 6.71
C ALA A 44 8.34 -4.55 7.87
N ARG A 45 8.44 -3.25 7.64
CA ARG A 45 8.06 -2.24 8.62
C ARG A 45 7.03 -1.32 8.02
N LEU A 46 5.87 -1.21 8.69
CA LEU A 46 4.85 -0.24 8.33
C LEU A 46 5.30 1.16 8.74
N LEU A 47 5.00 2.11 7.89
CA LEU A 47 5.25 3.53 8.13
C LEU A 47 3.89 4.18 8.39
N LEU A 48 3.66 4.63 9.59
CA LEU A 48 2.38 5.12 10.04
C LEU A 48 2.42 6.62 10.32
N GLU A 49 1.29 7.16 10.77
CA GLU A 49 1.14 8.58 11.09
C GLU A 49 2.08 8.96 12.24
N ASP A 50 2.49 10.22 12.27
CA ASP A 50 3.36 10.79 13.33
C ASP A 50 4.70 10.07 13.46
N SER A 51 5.26 9.65 12.34
CA SER A 51 6.54 8.95 12.28
C SER A 51 6.56 7.61 13.03
N ARG A 52 5.40 7.08 13.38
CA ARG A 52 5.31 5.75 14.00
C ARG A 52 5.61 4.66 12.99
N THR A 53 6.12 3.56 13.48
CA THR A 53 6.37 2.36 12.69
C THR A 53 5.90 1.13 13.46
N GLU A 54 5.55 0.08 12.73
CA GLU A 54 5.22 -1.21 13.32
C GLU A 54 5.79 -2.33 12.45
N SER A 55 6.14 -3.45 13.07
CA SER A 55 6.54 -4.62 12.31
C SER A 55 5.34 -5.22 11.61
N PHE A 56 5.58 -5.78 10.44
CA PHE A 56 4.54 -6.40 9.62
C PHE A 56 5.14 -7.66 8.99
N ALA A 57 4.72 -8.81 9.47
CA ALA A 57 5.32 -10.08 9.10
C ALA A 57 4.25 -11.09 8.69
N VAL A 58 4.70 -12.18 8.10
CA VAL A 58 3.82 -13.22 7.59
C VAL A 58 2.74 -13.61 8.61
N GLY A 59 1.49 -13.64 8.17
CA GLY A 59 0.33 -13.90 9.01
C GLY A 59 -0.34 -12.64 9.57
N ASP A 60 0.33 -11.49 9.52
CA ASP A 60 -0.27 -10.24 10.00
C ASP A 60 -1.24 -9.67 8.96
N VAL A 61 -2.28 -9.03 9.46
CA VAL A 61 -3.27 -8.31 8.67
C VAL A 61 -3.42 -6.91 9.25
N VAL A 62 -3.41 -5.92 8.39
CA VAL A 62 -3.61 -4.53 8.81
C VAL A 62 -4.67 -3.88 7.92
N ARG A 63 -5.46 -2.98 8.52
CA ARG A 63 -6.49 -2.23 7.82
C ARG A 63 -6.20 -0.75 7.95
N PHE A 64 -6.27 -0.05 6.82
CA PHE A 64 -6.17 1.40 6.75
C PHE A 64 -7.50 1.95 6.27
N VAL A 65 -8.16 2.76 7.09
CA VAL A 65 -9.41 3.42 6.69
C VAL A 65 -9.12 4.65 5.87
N GLU A 66 -10.16 5.27 5.34
CA GLU A 66 -10.02 6.49 4.55
C GLU A 66 -9.20 7.54 5.30
N GLY A 67 -8.21 8.10 4.63
CA GLY A 67 -7.37 9.14 5.18
C GLY A 67 -6.24 8.66 6.08
N ASP A 68 -6.17 7.38 6.43
CA ASP A 68 -5.06 6.87 7.24
C ASP A 68 -3.74 6.97 6.49
N VAL A 69 -2.74 7.49 7.16
CA VAL A 69 -1.38 7.54 6.62
C VAL A 69 -0.76 6.17 6.72
N HIS A 70 -0.24 5.68 5.61
CA HIS A 70 0.42 4.38 5.57
C HIS A 70 1.53 4.36 4.54
N GLY A 71 2.48 3.52 4.76
CA GLY A 71 3.58 3.22 3.87
C GLY A 71 4.26 1.96 4.37
N ILE A 72 5.30 1.53 3.68
CA ILE A 72 5.98 0.29 4.02
C ILE A 72 7.42 0.35 3.52
N GLU A 73 8.33 -0.26 4.28
CA GLU A 73 9.70 -0.43 3.85
C GLU A 73 10.20 -1.82 4.21
N ASN A 74 11.02 -2.38 3.35
CA ASN A 74 11.64 -3.68 3.57
C ASN A 74 13.10 -3.48 3.96
N LEU A 75 13.40 -3.66 5.23
CA LEU A 75 14.75 -3.56 5.77
C LEU A 75 15.42 -4.92 5.91
N ALA A 76 14.73 -5.99 5.53
CA ALA A 76 15.26 -7.34 5.58
C ALA A 76 16.13 -7.62 4.34
N THR A 77 16.68 -8.83 4.28
CA THR A 77 17.55 -9.25 3.18
C THR A 77 16.83 -10.09 2.13
N GLU A 78 15.54 -10.35 2.34
CA GLU A 78 14.70 -11.12 1.43
C GLU A 78 13.52 -10.27 0.96
N ASP A 79 12.91 -10.70 -0.14
CA ASP A 79 11.69 -10.06 -0.62
C ASP A 79 10.58 -10.14 0.42
N PHE A 80 9.80 -9.08 0.53
CA PHE A 80 8.56 -9.08 1.28
C PHE A 80 7.38 -9.13 0.32
N VAL A 81 6.42 -9.99 0.57
CA VAL A 81 5.24 -10.16 -0.29
C VAL A 81 3.98 -9.96 0.53
N TYR A 82 3.08 -9.12 0.03
CA TYR A 82 1.79 -8.93 0.67
C TYR A 82 0.68 -8.76 -0.35
N LEU A 83 -0.55 -9.03 0.08
CA LEU A 83 -1.75 -8.71 -0.69
C LEU A 83 -2.28 -7.36 -0.23
N SER A 84 -2.69 -6.55 -1.19
CA SER A 84 -3.33 -5.27 -0.94
C SER A 84 -4.73 -5.32 -1.53
N VAL A 85 -5.74 -5.19 -0.67
CA VAL A 85 -7.14 -5.11 -1.07
C VAL A 85 -7.57 -3.66 -0.91
N THR A 86 -8.12 -3.06 -1.95
CA THR A 86 -8.53 -1.66 -1.95
C THR A 86 -10.01 -1.54 -2.32
N SER A 87 -10.78 -0.83 -1.51
CA SER A 87 -12.20 -0.62 -1.73
C SER A 87 -12.62 0.79 -1.29
N PRO A 88 -13.28 1.58 -2.13
CA PRO A 88 -13.43 1.35 -3.56
C PRO A 88 -12.12 1.40 -4.31
N PRO A 89 -12.06 0.88 -5.56
CA PRO A 89 -10.83 0.87 -6.32
C PRO A 89 -10.27 2.26 -6.53
N ILE A 90 -8.95 2.35 -6.47
CA ILE A 90 -8.22 3.56 -6.81
C ILE A 90 -7.91 3.51 -8.30
N ASN A 91 -8.14 4.62 -8.99
CA ASN A 91 -7.63 4.77 -10.35
C ASN A 91 -6.14 5.10 -10.25
N PHE A 92 -5.31 4.07 -10.31
CA PHE A 92 -3.88 4.23 -10.15
C PHE A 92 -3.27 5.18 -11.17
N ARG A 93 -3.79 5.19 -12.40
CA ARG A 93 -3.29 6.09 -13.43
C ARG A 93 -3.56 7.55 -13.06
N ALA A 94 -4.78 7.86 -12.63
CA ALA A 94 -5.12 9.19 -12.17
C ALA A 94 -4.35 9.56 -10.91
N ALA A 95 -4.20 8.63 -9.98
CA ALA A 95 -3.45 8.85 -8.75
C ALA A 95 -2.00 9.22 -9.04
N TYR A 96 -1.35 8.50 -9.94
CA TYR A 96 0.02 8.82 -10.32
C TYR A 96 0.14 10.17 -11.01
N SER A 97 -0.79 10.51 -11.88
CA SER A 97 -0.72 11.77 -12.60
C SER A 97 -1.02 12.97 -11.72
N MET A 98 -1.91 12.81 -10.73
CA MET A 98 -2.34 13.90 -9.86
C MET A 98 -1.56 13.92 -8.55
N ASP A 99 -1.66 12.86 -7.79
CA ASP A 99 -1.08 12.79 -6.46
C ASP A 99 0.43 12.79 -6.50
N TRP A 100 0.99 12.10 -7.48
CA TRP A 100 2.43 12.06 -7.67
C TRP A 100 3.03 13.46 -7.82
N ARG A 101 2.36 14.31 -8.59
CA ARG A 101 2.83 15.66 -8.83
C ARG A 101 2.62 16.57 -7.65
N GLU A 102 1.46 16.50 -7.04
CA GLU A 102 1.08 17.39 -5.96
C GLU A 102 1.73 17.00 -4.65
N SER A 103 1.91 15.73 -4.45
CA SER A 103 2.36 15.18 -3.18
C SER A 103 3.79 14.68 -3.21
N LYS A 104 4.53 14.91 -4.27
CA LYS A 104 5.88 14.37 -4.33
C LYS A 104 6.78 14.92 -3.25
N GLY A 105 6.51 16.11 -2.77
CA GLY A 105 7.23 16.67 -1.64
C GLY A 105 6.93 15.92 -0.35
N SER A 106 5.79 15.27 -0.24
CA SER A 106 5.42 14.42 0.89
C SER A 106 5.76 12.96 0.66
N GLY A 107 6.33 12.62 -0.49
CA GLY A 107 6.71 11.26 -0.80
C GLY A 107 5.55 10.37 -1.16
N ALA A 108 4.47 10.88 -1.69
CA ALA A 108 3.35 10.08 -2.13
C ALA A 108 3.79 9.09 -3.21
N ALA A 109 3.37 7.88 -3.09
CA ALA A 109 3.71 6.81 -4.02
C ALA A 109 2.59 6.58 -5.00
#